data_465ac64a18678646fbe1bc664e2c8c4e
#
_entry.id   465ac64a18678646fbe1bc664e2c8c4e
#
_cell.length_a   1.000
_cell.length_b   1.000
_cell.length_c   1.000
_cell.angle_alpha   90.00
_cell.angle_beta   90.00
_cell.angle_gamma   90.00
#
_symmetry.space_group_name_H-M   'P 1'
#
loop_
_entity.id
_entity.type
_entity.pdbx_description
1 polymer ?
#
loop_
_entity_poly.entity_id
_entity_poly.type
_entity_poly.pdbx_seq_one_letter_code
_entity_poly.pdbx_strand_id
1 'polypeptide(L)'
;MNTEQSLKEIVREKYTEVANQSKDQNAASCCGCGPTCGTDEDFIGIMAEDYSKLGGYIADADLGLGCGLPTKFAQIKPGDTVIDLGSGAGNDAFVARAETGPEGKVIGIDFTEAMLTKARANAEKLGFNNVEFRQGDIEQMPVNDSVADVIVSNCVLNLVPNKANVFKEIYRVLKPKGHFSISDIVLVGQLPAGLQQAAEMYAGCVSGAIQKESYLGLIEQAGFTNITLQKDREIFLPDSILSTFLSPEEIATFRTSGTGIYSITVYAEKPLMTAISTAPNGSKSSDAVEIEIRLAQPADYESVVSLLKSVGLPTEDLNVKLPDFLLAFVDEKLVGSAGVEVNGTVGLLRSVAVQEDFRNYKIAGRLVNDLSNQVRLKGVKELYLITTTADGYFEKQGYERVERAAVPTEIAQSEQFSSLCPSSAVIMKKSIEKPKIKLSDLEQVSACCTPNSGCC
;
A
#
# COMPACT_ATOMS: atom_id res chain seq x y z
N MET A 1 18.65 23.02 4.88
CA MET A 1 17.27 22.57 5.16
C MET A 1 17.10 21.18 4.55
N ASN A 2 16.41 20.30 5.23
CA ASN A 2 16.18 18.95 4.72
C ASN A 2 15.25 19.08 3.50
N THR A 3 15.57 18.45 2.39
CA THR A 3 14.80 18.55 1.13
C THR A 3 13.33 18.17 1.30
N GLU A 4 13.01 17.24 2.19
CA GLU A 4 11.63 16.82 2.53
C GLU A 4 10.82 17.92 3.20
N GLN A 5 11.42 18.68 4.10
CA GLN A 5 10.75 19.77 4.83
C GLN A 5 10.46 20.96 3.90
N SER A 6 11.37 21.27 2.96
CA SER A 6 11.13 22.30 1.96
C SER A 6 10.02 21.94 0.99
N LEU A 7 9.87 20.66 0.63
CA LEU A 7 8.77 20.18 -0.21
C LEU A 7 7.41 20.34 0.48
N LYS A 8 7.31 19.97 1.75
CA LYS A 8 6.07 20.16 2.54
C LYS A 8 5.68 21.64 2.69
N GLU A 9 6.65 22.54 2.81
CA GLU A 9 6.40 23.98 2.87
C GLU A 9 5.84 24.51 1.54
N ILE A 10 6.43 24.14 0.42
CA ILE A 10 5.96 24.52 -0.93
C ILE A 10 4.51 24.03 -1.15
N VAL A 11 4.22 22.78 -0.79
CA VAL A 11 2.87 22.22 -0.90
C VAL A 11 1.90 23.00 0.00
N ARG A 12 2.28 23.32 1.24
CA ARG A 12 1.45 24.11 2.17
C ARG A 12 1.12 25.50 1.63
N GLU A 13 2.07 26.21 1.11
CA GLU A 13 1.90 27.54 0.52
C GLU A 13 0.91 27.47 -0.65
N LYS A 14 1.13 26.55 -1.59
CA LYS A 14 0.27 26.34 -2.75
C LYS A 14 -1.18 26.03 -2.35
N TYR A 15 -1.39 25.09 -1.42
CA TYR A 15 -2.74 24.71 -0.99
C TYR A 15 -3.41 25.77 -0.09
N THR A 16 -2.64 26.63 0.57
CA THR A 16 -3.18 27.84 1.23
C THR A 16 -3.73 28.82 0.21
N GLU A 17 -3.05 29.02 -0.91
CA GLU A 17 -3.55 29.86 -2.01
C GLU A 17 -4.83 29.26 -2.61
N VAL A 18 -4.80 27.96 -2.94
CA VAL A 18 -5.96 27.23 -3.47
C VAL A 18 -7.18 27.30 -2.55
N ALA A 19 -6.99 27.22 -1.23
CA ALA A 19 -8.10 27.34 -0.26
C ALA A 19 -8.80 28.69 -0.31
N ASN A 20 -8.11 29.75 -0.71
CA ASN A 20 -8.64 31.11 -0.78
C ASN A 20 -9.31 31.44 -2.14
N GLN A 21 -9.27 30.52 -3.09
CA GLN A 21 -9.82 30.66 -4.43
C GLN A 21 -11.16 29.92 -4.57
N SER A 22 -11.97 30.28 -5.58
CA SER A 22 -13.14 29.53 -5.99
C SER A 22 -12.75 28.33 -6.87
N LYS A 23 -13.67 27.36 -7.07
CA LYS A 23 -13.47 26.22 -7.96
C LYS A 23 -13.06 26.65 -9.38
N ASP A 24 -13.71 27.68 -9.92
CA ASP A 24 -13.43 28.22 -11.25
C ASP A 24 -12.05 28.89 -11.31
N GLN A 25 -11.65 29.60 -10.25
CA GLN A 25 -10.32 30.17 -10.15
C GLN A 25 -9.24 29.09 -10.02
N ASN A 26 -9.50 28.05 -9.24
CA ASN A 26 -8.59 26.90 -9.13
C ASN A 26 -8.46 26.17 -10.47
N ALA A 27 -9.56 25.97 -11.20
CA ALA A 27 -9.54 25.41 -12.54
C ALA A 27 -8.65 26.23 -13.49
N ALA A 28 -8.71 27.55 -13.41
CA ALA A 28 -7.89 28.44 -14.23
C ALA A 28 -6.42 28.54 -13.77
N SER A 29 -6.12 28.33 -12.47
CA SER A 29 -4.79 28.57 -11.88
C SER A 29 -3.94 27.30 -11.66
N CYS A 30 -4.50 26.11 -11.81
CA CYS A 30 -3.77 24.85 -11.71
C CYS A 30 -2.68 24.68 -12.78
N CYS A 31 -2.74 25.48 -13.84
CA CYS A 31 -1.67 25.62 -14.81
C CYS A 31 -0.74 26.73 -14.31
N GLY A 32 0.28 26.46 -13.50
CA GLY A 32 1.27 27.45 -13.02
C GLY A 32 2.01 28.26 -14.09
N CYS A 33 1.37 28.53 -15.23
CA CYS A 33 1.81 29.32 -16.35
C CYS A 33 1.13 30.68 -16.27
N GLY A 34 1.92 31.75 -16.35
CA GLY A 34 1.40 33.12 -16.44
C GLY A 34 0.48 33.32 -17.67
N PRO A 35 0.03 34.55 -17.92
CA PRO A 35 -1.06 34.89 -18.84
C PRO A 35 -0.89 34.55 -20.33
N THR A 36 0.05 33.71 -20.69
CA THR A 36 0.35 33.26 -22.06
C THR A 36 0.00 31.79 -22.37
N CYS A 37 -0.54 31.02 -21.42
CA CYS A 37 -1.08 29.69 -21.73
C CYS A 37 -2.51 29.82 -22.24
N GLY A 38 -2.77 29.27 -23.42
CA GLY A 38 -4.10 29.25 -24.06
C GLY A 38 -5.16 28.63 -23.16
N THR A 39 -6.40 28.94 -23.48
CA THR A 39 -7.63 28.54 -22.77
C THR A 39 -7.81 27.02 -22.72
N ASP A 40 -7.05 26.32 -21.85
CA ASP A 40 -7.15 24.87 -21.70
C ASP A 40 -8.03 24.50 -20.50
N GLU A 41 -9.34 24.83 -20.61
CA GLU A 41 -10.40 24.26 -19.75
C GLU A 41 -10.43 22.73 -19.83
N ASP A 42 -9.78 22.15 -20.85
CA ASP A 42 -9.80 20.71 -21.12
C ASP A 42 -8.91 19.88 -20.20
N PHE A 43 -7.78 20.40 -19.70
CA PHE A 43 -6.80 19.56 -18.96
C PHE A 43 -7.24 19.17 -17.54
N ILE A 44 -7.91 20.05 -16.82
CA ILE A 44 -8.43 19.77 -15.47
C ILE A 44 -9.66 18.88 -15.56
N GLY A 45 -10.51 19.07 -16.55
CA GLY A 45 -11.66 18.21 -16.84
C GLY A 45 -11.27 16.77 -17.17
N ILE A 46 -10.05 16.53 -17.67
CA ILE A 46 -9.52 15.20 -17.99
C ILE A 46 -9.22 14.37 -16.72
N MET A 47 -8.79 15.00 -15.64
CA MET A 47 -8.41 14.32 -14.40
C MET A 47 -9.54 14.22 -13.39
N ALA A 48 -10.39 15.25 -13.29
CA ALA A 48 -11.47 15.32 -12.32
C ALA A 48 -12.63 14.37 -12.63
N GLU A 49 -13.32 13.91 -11.58
CA GLU A 49 -14.57 13.16 -11.68
C GLU A 49 -15.72 13.94 -11.09
N ASP A 50 -16.92 13.69 -11.61
CA ASP A 50 -18.14 14.39 -11.23
C ASP A 50 -18.69 13.87 -9.89
N TYR A 51 -18.51 14.63 -8.84
CA TYR A 51 -19.06 14.39 -7.48
C TYR A 51 -20.53 14.73 -7.35
N SER A 52 -21.12 15.52 -8.27
CA SER A 52 -22.46 16.08 -8.12
C SER A 52 -23.57 15.04 -7.96
N LYS A 53 -23.28 13.78 -8.36
CA LYS A 53 -24.21 12.65 -8.27
C LYS A 53 -24.08 11.84 -6.98
N LEU A 54 -23.11 12.14 -6.13
CA LEU A 54 -22.91 11.43 -4.88
C LEU A 54 -23.77 12.02 -3.77
N GLY A 55 -24.34 11.17 -2.93
CA GLY A 55 -24.99 11.58 -1.70
C GLY A 55 -23.99 12.34 -0.81
N GLY A 56 -24.40 13.46 -0.23
CA GLY A 56 -23.51 14.26 0.60
C GLY A 56 -22.58 15.23 -0.14
N TYR A 57 -22.66 15.31 -1.47
CA TYR A 57 -21.92 16.33 -2.23
C TYR A 57 -22.28 17.75 -1.80
N ILE A 58 -21.24 18.56 -1.54
CA ILE A 58 -21.37 19.97 -1.15
C ILE A 58 -20.50 20.82 -2.09
N ALA A 59 -21.15 21.64 -2.90
CA ALA A 59 -20.46 22.46 -3.90
C ALA A 59 -19.41 23.40 -3.29
N ASP A 60 -19.67 23.97 -2.10
CA ASP A 60 -18.75 24.86 -1.38
C ASP A 60 -17.46 24.13 -0.90
N ALA A 61 -17.51 22.79 -0.79
CA ALA A 61 -16.37 21.95 -0.40
C ALA A 61 -15.60 21.40 -1.60
N ASP A 62 -16.20 21.40 -2.78
CA ASP A 62 -15.57 20.89 -4.00
C ASP A 62 -14.69 21.97 -4.64
N LEU A 63 -13.37 21.81 -4.47
CA LEU A 63 -12.37 22.71 -5.04
C LEU A 63 -11.82 22.22 -6.40
N GLY A 64 -12.35 21.13 -6.94
CA GLY A 64 -11.92 20.55 -8.23
C GLY A 64 -10.55 19.88 -8.20
N LEU A 65 -10.06 19.42 -7.04
CA LEU A 65 -8.70 18.91 -6.85
C LEU A 65 -8.58 17.38 -6.90
N GLY A 66 -9.69 16.66 -6.92
CA GLY A 66 -9.70 15.19 -6.91
C GLY A 66 -9.41 14.57 -8.27
N CYS A 67 -8.83 13.39 -8.29
CA CYS A 67 -8.55 12.59 -9.50
C CYS A 67 -9.37 11.30 -9.57
N GLY A 68 -10.26 11.05 -8.60
CA GLY A 68 -11.13 9.90 -8.50
C GLY A 68 -12.29 10.10 -7.53
N LEU A 69 -13.05 9.05 -7.30
CA LEU A 69 -14.18 9.00 -6.37
C LEU A 69 -13.95 7.89 -5.33
N PRO A 70 -12.97 8.02 -4.41
CA PRO A 70 -12.62 6.95 -3.48
C PRO A 70 -13.82 6.54 -2.61
N THR A 71 -14.63 7.48 -2.16
CA THR A 71 -15.82 7.23 -1.34
C THR A 71 -16.83 6.32 -2.02
N LYS A 72 -17.03 6.44 -3.34
CA LYS A 72 -17.92 5.58 -4.11
C LYS A 72 -17.55 4.09 -4.02
N PHE A 73 -16.27 3.79 -3.84
CA PHE A 73 -15.73 2.45 -3.81
C PHE A 73 -15.33 1.99 -2.40
N ALA A 74 -15.45 2.88 -1.41
CA ALA A 74 -14.98 2.65 -0.05
C ALA A 74 -15.82 1.66 0.76
N GLN A 75 -16.99 1.24 0.27
CA GLN A 75 -17.87 0.29 0.96
C GLN A 75 -18.21 0.73 2.41
N ILE A 76 -18.35 2.04 2.64
CA ILE A 76 -18.70 2.61 3.93
C ILE A 76 -20.07 2.10 4.39
N LYS A 77 -20.19 1.74 5.66
CA LYS A 77 -21.44 1.25 6.25
C LYS A 77 -21.96 2.23 7.30
N PRO A 78 -23.28 2.27 7.53
CA PRO A 78 -23.84 3.03 8.63
C PRO A 78 -23.17 2.70 9.97
N GLY A 79 -22.73 3.72 10.68
CA GLY A 79 -22.03 3.60 11.96
C GLY A 79 -20.51 3.50 11.89
N ASP A 80 -19.90 3.38 10.70
CA ASP A 80 -18.44 3.33 10.55
C ASP A 80 -17.76 4.61 11.03
N THR A 81 -16.56 4.48 11.53
CA THR A 81 -15.60 5.58 11.70
C THR A 81 -14.75 5.68 10.44
N VAL A 82 -14.88 6.78 9.71
CA VAL A 82 -14.16 7.05 8.47
C VAL A 82 -13.09 8.10 8.68
N ILE A 83 -11.88 7.89 8.14
CA ILE A 83 -10.84 8.93 8.09
C ILE A 83 -10.62 9.35 6.65
N ASP A 84 -10.65 10.66 6.39
CA ASP A 84 -10.36 11.28 5.10
C ASP A 84 -8.96 11.91 5.15
N LEU A 85 -8.02 11.39 4.36
CA LEU A 85 -6.63 11.86 4.33
C LEU A 85 -6.46 12.96 3.29
N GLY A 86 -5.96 14.12 3.75
CA GLY A 86 -5.88 15.32 2.93
C GLY A 86 -7.26 15.85 2.60
N SER A 87 -8.09 16.01 3.63
CA SER A 87 -9.53 16.29 3.50
C SER A 87 -9.86 17.61 2.81
N GLY A 88 -8.88 18.51 2.65
CA GLY A 88 -9.08 19.81 2.03
C GLY A 88 -10.25 20.57 2.66
N ALA A 89 -11.16 21.08 1.83
CA ALA A 89 -12.38 21.77 2.27
C ALA A 89 -13.52 20.82 2.73
N GLY A 90 -13.26 19.48 2.76
CA GLY A 90 -14.18 18.48 3.33
C GLY A 90 -15.04 17.73 2.31
N ASN A 91 -14.73 17.78 1.01
CA ASN A 91 -15.60 17.18 -0.02
C ASN A 91 -15.82 15.67 0.21
N ASP A 92 -14.75 14.88 0.26
CA ASP A 92 -14.85 13.43 0.52
C ASP A 92 -15.34 13.12 1.94
N ALA A 93 -14.99 13.95 2.94
CA ALA A 93 -15.48 13.82 4.31
C ALA A 93 -17.02 13.95 4.40
N PHE A 94 -17.64 14.87 3.64
CA PHE A 94 -19.10 15.04 3.66
C PHE A 94 -19.82 13.93 2.90
N VAL A 95 -19.26 13.43 1.82
CA VAL A 95 -19.76 12.22 1.14
C VAL A 95 -19.66 11.01 2.08
N ALA A 96 -18.53 10.81 2.74
CA ALA A 96 -18.35 9.75 3.72
C ALA A 96 -19.36 9.86 4.89
N ARG A 97 -19.64 11.10 5.34
CA ARG A 97 -20.65 11.36 6.37
C ARG A 97 -22.06 10.99 5.92
N ALA A 98 -22.41 11.20 4.66
CA ALA A 98 -23.70 10.77 4.14
C ALA A 98 -23.86 9.26 4.14
N GLU A 99 -22.80 8.52 3.82
CA GLU A 99 -22.77 7.05 3.80
C GLU A 99 -22.78 6.45 5.22
N THR A 100 -21.93 6.95 6.13
CA THR A 100 -21.86 6.43 7.50
C THR A 100 -23.06 6.83 8.37
N GLY A 101 -23.77 7.88 7.99
CA GLY A 101 -24.97 8.37 8.70
C GLY A 101 -24.65 9.09 10.03
N PRO A 102 -25.71 9.43 10.80
CA PRO A 102 -25.56 10.21 12.03
C PRO A 102 -24.88 9.46 13.17
N GLU A 103 -24.95 8.13 13.19
CA GLU A 103 -24.36 7.28 14.22
C GLU A 103 -22.87 6.98 13.97
N GLY A 104 -22.39 7.23 12.74
CA GLY A 104 -20.98 7.10 12.40
C GLY A 104 -20.18 8.34 12.76
N LYS A 105 -18.87 8.26 12.50
CA LYS A 105 -17.94 9.37 12.73
C LYS A 105 -17.05 9.58 11.52
N VAL A 106 -16.79 10.85 11.15
CA VAL A 106 -15.83 11.20 10.11
C VAL A 106 -14.73 12.10 10.69
N ILE A 107 -13.48 11.78 10.38
CA ILE A 107 -12.31 12.56 10.80
C ILE A 107 -11.54 12.95 9.53
N GLY A 108 -11.61 14.22 9.15
CA GLY A 108 -10.77 14.77 8.10
C GLY A 108 -9.41 15.19 8.66
N ILE A 109 -8.33 14.81 7.98
CA ILE A 109 -6.97 15.23 8.34
C ILE A 109 -6.38 16.03 7.19
N ASP A 110 -5.90 17.23 7.48
CA ASP A 110 -5.16 18.06 6.53
C ASP A 110 -4.06 18.82 7.26
N PHE A 111 -2.95 19.09 6.58
CA PHE A 111 -1.87 19.86 7.20
C PHE A 111 -1.97 21.37 6.96
N THR A 112 -2.90 21.80 6.07
CA THR A 112 -3.13 23.20 5.69
C THR A 112 -4.27 23.80 6.50
N GLU A 113 -3.96 24.72 7.41
CA GLU A 113 -4.99 25.33 8.30
C GLU A 113 -6.06 26.12 7.52
N ALA A 114 -5.70 26.72 6.38
CA ALA A 114 -6.67 27.41 5.53
C ALA A 114 -7.75 26.45 4.98
N MET A 115 -7.37 25.22 4.60
CA MET A 115 -8.28 24.16 4.18
C MET A 115 -9.20 23.74 5.34
N LEU A 116 -8.63 23.47 6.51
CA LEU A 116 -9.39 23.06 7.69
C LEU A 116 -10.38 24.14 8.17
N THR A 117 -10.01 25.42 8.07
CA THR A 117 -10.91 26.54 8.40
C THR A 117 -12.15 26.50 7.50
N LYS A 118 -11.96 26.30 6.19
CA LYS A 118 -13.05 26.16 5.23
C LYS A 118 -13.90 24.92 5.49
N ALA A 119 -13.26 23.78 5.76
CA ALA A 119 -13.93 22.53 6.07
C ALA A 119 -14.79 22.62 7.34
N ARG A 120 -14.26 23.21 8.41
CA ARG A 120 -15.00 23.44 9.68
C ARG A 120 -16.19 24.38 9.48
N ALA A 121 -16.00 25.46 8.72
CA ALA A 121 -17.11 26.39 8.40
C ALA A 121 -18.22 25.68 7.60
N ASN A 122 -17.85 24.82 6.65
CA ASN A 122 -18.83 24.02 5.90
C ASN A 122 -19.56 23.02 6.81
N ALA A 123 -18.87 22.33 7.71
CA ALA A 123 -19.49 21.40 8.65
C ALA A 123 -20.47 22.11 9.61
N GLU A 124 -20.09 23.27 10.13
CA GLU A 124 -20.94 24.08 11.00
C GLU A 124 -22.21 24.55 10.27
N LYS A 125 -22.06 25.07 9.04
CA LYS A 125 -23.18 25.49 8.18
C LYS A 125 -24.19 24.35 7.92
N LEU A 126 -23.69 23.11 7.84
CA LEU A 126 -24.50 21.92 7.58
C LEU A 126 -25.00 21.24 8.87
N GLY A 127 -24.60 21.71 10.04
CA GLY A 127 -25.00 21.15 11.32
C GLY A 127 -24.43 19.73 11.57
N PHE A 128 -23.28 19.37 10.99
CA PHE A 128 -22.67 18.05 11.14
C PHE A 128 -21.84 17.97 12.42
N ASN A 129 -22.43 17.41 13.49
CA ASN A 129 -21.77 17.26 14.79
C ASN A 129 -20.85 16.02 14.87
N ASN A 130 -20.93 15.12 13.89
CA ASN A 130 -20.15 13.89 13.83
C ASN A 130 -19.01 13.93 12.79
N VAL A 131 -18.71 15.12 12.27
CA VAL A 131 -17.55 15.38 11.40
C VAL A 131 -16.56 16.26 12.14
N GLU A 132 -15.32 15.80 12.24
CA GLU A 132 -14.22 16.46 12.94
C GLU A 132 -13.06 16.69 11.97
N PHE A 133 -12.45 17.89 12.01
CA PHE A 133 -11.29 18.21 11.18
C PHE A 133 -10.07 18.49 12.05
N ARG A 134 -8.99 17.72 11.84
CA ARG A 134 -7.74 17.77 12.59
C ARG A 134 -6.59 18.26 11.72
N GLN A 135 -5.81 19.19 12.24
CA GLN A 135 -4.54 19.54 11.63
C GLN A 135 -3.51 18.44 11.92
N GLY A 136 -2.87 17.95 10.87
CA GLY A 136 -1.86 16.90 11.01
C GLY A 136 -1.21 16.49 9.71
N ASP A 137 -0.07 15.84 9.83
CA ASP A 137 0.65 15.22 8.74
C ASP A 137 0.17 13.76 8.59
N ILE A 138 -0.16 13.35 7.38
CA ILE A 138 -0.61 11.97 7.12
C ILE A 138 0.51 10.94 7.23
N GLU A 139 1.78 11.36 7.25
CA GLU A 139 2.92 10.52 7.57
C GLU A 139 3.07 10.26 9.09
N GLN A 140 2.32 11.01 9.93
CA GLN A 140 2.23 10.86 11.38
C GLN A 140 0.87 11.37 11.87
N MET A 141 -0.18 10.58 11.69
CA MET A 141 -1.55 11.02 11.91
C MET A 141 -1.85 11.31 13.40
N PRO A 142 -2.56 12.42 13.71
CA PRO A 142 -3.00 12.74 15.08
C PRO A 142 -4.24 11.89 15.46
N VAL A 143 -4.12 10.58 15.33
CA VAL A 143 -5.17 9.59 15.58
C VAL A 143 -4.56 8.38 16.29
N ASN A 144 -5.27 7.82 17.26
CA ASN A 144 -4.86 6.61 17.96
C ASN A 144 -4.90 5.38 17.05
N ASP A 145 -4.25 4.31 17.46
CA ASP A 145 -4.25 3.03 16.77
C ASP A 145 -5.65 2.40 16.73
N SER A 146 -5.96 1.70 15.65
CA SER A 146 -7.18 0.89 15.50
C SER A 146 -8.49 1.66 15.77
N VAL A 147 -8.61 2.88 15.26
CA VAL A 147 -9.79 3.75 15.39
C VAL A 147 -10.72 3.66 14.18
N ALA A 148 -10.17 3.57 12.97
CA ALA A 148 -10.93 3.67 11.73
C ALA A 148 -11.44 2.32 11.24
N ASP A 149 -12.67 2.28 10.79
CA ASP A 149 -13.23 1.18 10.01
C ASP A 149 -12.82 1.32 8.54
N VAL A 150 -12.86 2.57 8.03
CA VAL A 150 -12.56 2.90 6.64
C VAL A 150 -11.64 4.11 6.57
N ILE A 151 -10.70 4.09 5.62
CA ILE A 151 -9.91 5.26 5.25
C ILE A 151 -10.14 5.58 3.77
N VAL A 152 -10.34 6.85 3.47
CA VAL A 152 -10.40 7.37 2.09
C VAL A 152 -9.31 8.40 1.87
N SER A 153 -8.87 8.55 0.61
CA SER A 153 -7.95 9.62 0.20
C SER A 153 -8.07 9.87 -1.29
N ASN A 154 -7.92 11.13 -1.71
CA ASN A 154 -8.08 11.52 -3.10
C ASN A 154 -6.97 12.46 -3.55
N CYS A 155 -6.03 11.94 -4.36
CA CYS A 155 -4.89 12.67 -4.93
C CYS A 155 -3.94 13.32 -3.92
N VAL A 156 -3.74 12.71 -2.76
CA VAL A 156 -2.95 13.30 -1.67
C VAL A 156 -1.58 12.64 -1.50
N LEU A 157 -1.49 11.31 -1.68
CA LEU A 157 -0.25 10.58 -1.37
C LEU A 157 0.90 10.99 -2.30
N ASN A 158 0.60 11.52 -3.47
CA ASN A 158 1.62 12.06 -4.37
C ASN A 158 2.26 13.36 -3.89
N LEU A 159 1.66 14.04 -2.93
CA LEU A 159 2.18 15.29 -2.36
C LEU A 159 3.13 15.05 -1.18
N VAL A 160 3.25 13.80 -0.69
CA VAL A 160 4.11 13.48 0.45
C VAL A 160 5.44 12.87 0.00
N PRO A 161 6.54 13.20 0.70
CA PRO A 161 7.86 12.65 0.40
C PRO A 161 7.94 11.13 0.60
N ASN A 162 7.30 10.59 1.63
CA ASN A 162 7.44 9.19 2.00
C ASN A 162 6.11 8.45 2.07
N LYS A 163 5.66 7.95 0.90
CA LYS A 163 4.41 7.16 0.79
C LYS A 163 4.41 5.89 1.64
N ALA A 164 5.58 5.28 1.87
CA ALA A 164 5.68 4.09 2.70
C ALA A 164 5.29 4.37 4.15
N ASN A 165 5.63 5.55 4.68
CA ASN A 165 5.21 5.96 6.02
C ASN A 165 3.68 6.19 6.08
N VAL A 166 3.10 6.77 5.02
CA VAL A 166 1.63 6.95 4.96
C VAL A 166 0.93 5.59 5.02
N PHE A 167 1.35 4.59 4.24
CA PHE A 167 0.73 3.26 4.30
C PHE A 167 0.92 2.56 5.65
N LYS A 168 2.03 2.77 6.35
CA LYS A 168 2.22 2.29 7.73
C LYS A 168 1.26 2.97 8.71
N GLU A 169 1.05 4.28 8.58
CA GLU A 169 0.11 5.03 9.41
C GLU A 169 -1.34 4.62 9.11
N ILE A 170 -1.72 4.43 7.85
CA ILE A 170 -3.01 3.87 7.45
C ILE A 170 -3.23 2.50 8.13
N TYR A 171 -2.21 1.64 8.09
CA TYR A 171 -2.27 0.34 8.74
C TYR A 171 -2.43 0.45 10.25
N ARG A 172 -1.68 1.36 10.90
CA ARG A 172 -1.76 1.60 12.34
C ARG A 172 -3.16 2.03 12.79
N VAL A 173 -3.75 3.01 12.12
CA VAL A 173 -5.02 3.61 12.53
C VAL A 173 -6.26 2.80 12.13
N LEU A 174 -6.18 1.92 11.14
CA LEU A 174 -7.25 1.00 10.79
C LEU A 174 -7.45 -0.07 11.87
N LYS A 175 -8.70 -0.35 12.18
CA LYS A 175 -9.09 -1.53 12.96
C LYS A 175 -8.72 -2.81 12.20
N PRO A 176 -8.54 -3.95 12.87
CA PRO A 176 -8.53 -5.26 12.21
C PRO A 176 -9.79 -5.43 11.36
N LYS A 177 -9.67 -5.93 10.13
CA LYS A 177 -10.69 -5.96 9.07
C LYS A 177 -11.12 -4.61 8.51
N GLY A 178 -10.60 -3.50 9.04
CA GLY A 178 -10.76 -2.20 8.41
C GLY A 178 -10.07 -2.17 7.05
N HIS A 179 -10.49 -1.26 6.21
CA HIS A 179 -9.98 -1.16 4.84
C HIS A 179 -9.82 0.29 4.39
N PHE A 180 -9.16 0.46 3.27
CA PHE A 180 -9.10 1.77 2.64
C PHE A 180 -9.56 1.74 1.18
N SER A 181 -9.99 2.88 0.68
CA SER A 181 -10.16 3.17 -0.73
C SER A 181 -9.44 4.48 -1.06
N ILE A 182 -8.41 4.42 -1.89
CA ILE A 182 -7.54 5.55 -2.22
C ILE A 182 -7.52 5.74 -3.72
N SER A 183 -7.83 6.96 -4.17
CA SER A 183 -7.66 7.38 -5.56
C SER A 183 -6.39 8.20 -5.70
N ASP A 184 -5.52 7.83 -6.64
CA ASP A 184 -4.24 8.53 -6.87
C ASP A 184 -3.78 8.40 -8.32
N ILE A 185 -2.79 9.21 -8.70
CA ILE A 185 -2.13 9.16 -10.01
C ILE A 185 -0.89 8.28 -9.92
N VAL A 186 -0.72 7.41 -10.91
CA VAL A 186 0.45 6.54 -11.04
C VAL A 186 0.97 6.54 -12.48
N LEU A 187 2.18 6.07 -12.68
CA LEU A 187 2.84 5.95 -13.97
C LEU A 187 2.90 4.48 -14.40
N VAL A 188 2.79 4.26 -15.71
CA VAL A 188 3.10 2.99 -16.35
C VAL A 188 4.18 3.24 -17.40
N GLY A 189 5.32 2.54 -17.28
CA GLY A 189 6.46 2.76 -18.15
C GLY A 189 7.16 4.10 -17.91
N GLN A 190 8.16 4.40 -18.74
CA GLN A 190 8.95 5.63 -18.62
C GLN A 190 8.39 6.71 -19.54
N LEU A 191 7.89 7.80 -18.98
CA LEU A 191 7.43 8.95 -19.74
C LEU A 191 8.60 9.57 -20.54
N PRO A 192 8.36 10.07 -21.78
CA PRO A 192 9.32 10.91 -22.48
C PRO A 192 9.75 12.10 -21.63
N ALA A 193 11.05 12.47 -21.68
CA ALA A 193 11.62 13.49 -20.79
C ALA A 193 10.89 14.85 -20.86
N GLY A 194 10.48 15.28 -22.06
CA GLY A 194 9.69 16.51 -22.22
C GLY A 194 8.32 16.42 -21.55
N LEU A 195 7.67 15.28 -21.61
CA LEU A 195 6.37 15.06 -20.97
C LEU A 195 6.50 14.92 -19.45
N GLN A 196 7.56 14.30 -18.96
CA GLN A 196 7.84 14.22 -17.53
C GLN A 196 8.03 15.61 -16.91
N GLN A 197 8.82 16.46 -17.54
CA GLN A 197 9.03 17.83 -17.11
C GLN A 197 7.74 18.67 -17.17
N ALA A 198 6.92 18.46 -18.19
CA ALA A 198 5.62 19.10 -18.30
C ALA A 198 4.66 18.63 -17.22
N ALA A 199 4.56 17.33 -16.99
CA ALA A 199 3.70 16.73 -15.97
C ALA A 199 4.02 17.27 -14.55
N GLU A 200 5.31 17.48 -14.25
CA GLU A 200 5.77 18.15 -13.02
C GLU A 200 5.31 19.61 -12.92
N MET A 201 5.20 20.31 -14.03
CA MET A 201 4.73 21.69 -14.07
C MET A 201 3.21 21.83 -13.99
N TYR A 202 2.46 20.94 -14.64
CA TYR A 202 1.01 21.08 -14.81
C TYR A 202 0.15 20.47 -13.70
N ALA A 203 0.62 19.43 -13.02
CA ALA A 203 -0.16 18.83 -11.95
C ALA A 203 0.74 18.38 -10.80
N GLY A 204 0.66 19.06 -9.67
CA GLY A 204 1.40 18.68 -8.46
C GLY A 204 1.22 17.21 -8.06
N CYS A 205 0.08 16.59 -8.46
CA CYS A 205 -0.19 15.16 -8.25
C CYS A 205 0.64 14.24 -9.17
N VAL A 206 1.12 14.72 -10.31
CA VAL A 206 1.93 13.91 -11.24
C VAL A 206 3.41 13.97 -10.90
N SER A 207 3.88 15.10 -10.34
CA SER A 207 5.29 15.26 -9.96
C SER A 207 5.76 14.23 -8.93
N GLY A 208 4.87 13.81 -8.04
CA GLY A 208 5.13 12.77 -7.03
C GLY A 208 4.63 11.38 -7.42
N ALA A 209 4.10 11.20 -8.63
CA ALA A 209 3.59 9.91 -9.07
C ALA A 209 4.74 8.90 -9.27
N ILE A 210 4.53 7.69 -8.80
CA ILE A 210 5.48 6.58 -8.95
C ILE A 210 4.89 5.49 -9.85
N GLN A 211 5.72 4.54 -10.26
CA GLN A 211 5.27 3.41 -11.06
C GLN A 211 4.15 2.65 -10.33
N LYS A 212 3.10 2.25 -11.06
CA LYS A 212 1.92 1.55 -10.53
C LYS A 212 2.30 0.32 -9.72
N GLU A 213 3.24 -0.49 -10.22
CA GLU A 213 3.73 -1.67 -9.53
C GLU A 213 4.43 -1.32 -8.21
N SER A 214 5.20 -0.24 -8.19
CA SER A 214 5.84 0.26 -6.96
C SER A 214 4.82 0.74 -5.96
N TYR A 215 3.78 1.46 -6.41
CA TYR A 215 2.70 1.94 -5.56
C TYR A 215 1.95 0.77 -4.89
N LEU A 216 1.54 -0.24 -5.66
CA LEU A 216 0.90 -1.45 -5.14
C LEU A 216 1.83 -2.24 -4.22
N GLY A 217 3.13 -2.28 -4.54
CA GLY A 217 4.15 -2.89 -3.70
C GLY A 217 4.28 -2.24 -2.33
N LEU A 218 4.15 -0.92 -2.20
CA LEU A 218 4.15 -0.23 -0.90
C LEU A 218 2.96 -0.64 -0.02
N ILE A 219 1.78 -0.86 -0.62
CA ILE A 219 0.58 -1.34 0.07
C ILE A 219 0.81 -2.76 0.62
N GLU A 220 1.35 -3.65 -0.21
CA GLU A 220 1.71 -5.01 0.21
C GLU A 220 2.74 -5.00 1.36
N GLN A 221 3.77 -4.13 1.24
CA GLN A 221 4.82 -3.99 2.27
C GLN A 221 4.29 -3.51 3.61
N ALA A 222 3.26 -2.68 3.62
CA ALA A 222 2.61 -2.22 4.83
C ALA A 222 1.77 -3.33 5.52
N GLY A 223 1.59 -4.50 4.88
CA GLY A 223 0.89 -5.65 5.45
C GLY A 223 -0.58 -5.78 5.06
N PHE A 224 -1.04 -5.00 4.09
CA PHE A 224 -2.41 -5.10 3.57
C PHE A 224 -2.62 -6.34 2.71
N THR A 225 -3.86 -6.82 2.70
CA THR A 225 -4.33 -7.98 1.91
C THR A 225 -5.53 -7.58 1.05
N ASN A 226 -5.99 -8.47 0.18
CA ASN A 226 -7.14 -8.24 -0.71
C ASN A 226 -6.99 -6.97 -1.55
N ILE A 227 -5.76 -6.66 -1.98
CA ILE A 227 -5.45 -5.47 -2.78
C ILE A 227 -6.15 -5.59 -4.12
N THR A 228 -7.05 -4.66 -4.41
CA THR A 228 -7.86 -4.66 -5.62
C THR A 228 -7.84 -3.28 -6.28
N LEU A 229 -7.54 -3.25 -7.57
CA LEU A 229 -7.75 -2.06 -8.39
C LEU A 229 -9.24 -1.98 -8.73
N GLN A 230 -9.97 -1.11 -8.06
CA GLN A 230 -11.41 -0.87 -8.29
C GLN A 230 -11.62 0.01 -9.53
N LYS A 231 -10.61 0.82 -9.84
CA LYS A 231 -10.54 1.63 -11.06
C LYS A 231 -9.09 1.71 -11.53
N ASP A 232 -8.91 1.65 -12.83
CA ASP A 232 -7.63 1.79 -13.53
C ASP A 232 -7.91 2.47 -14.87
N ARG A 233 -7.76 3.81 -14.91
CA ARG A 233 -8.12 4.62 -16.07
C ARG A 233 -6.88 5.37 -16.57
N GLU A 234 -6.54 5.14 -17.84
CA GLU A 234 -5.55 5.97 -18.51
C GLU A 234 -6.04 7.41 -18.64
N ILE A 235 -5.19 8.36 -18.34
CA ILE A 235 -5.41 9.79 -18.56
C ILE A 235 -4.92 10.09 -19.97
N PHE A 236 -5.87 10.23 -20.89
CA PHE A 236 -5.57 10.54 -22.28
C PHE A 236 -5.20 12.03 -22.42
N LEU A 237 -3.94 12.28 -22.81
CA LEU A 237 -3.47 13.63 -23.11
C LEU A 237 -3.72 13.93 -24.59
N PRO A 238 -4.47 15.00 -24.94
CA PRO A 238 -4.69 15.39 -26.33
C PRO A 238 -3.37 15.73 -27.04
N ASP A 239 -3.34 15.52 -28.37
CA ASP A 239 -2.15 15.84 -29.17
C ASP A 239 -1.82 17.34 -29.17
N SER A 240 -2.81 18.21 -28.97
CA SER A 240 -2.61 19.67 -28.76
C SER A 240 -1.69 19.95 -27.57
N ILE A 241 -1.83 19.18 -26.49
CA ILE A 241 -0.97 19.28 -25.29
C ILE A 241 0.38 18.62 -25.55
N LEU A 242 0.37 17.39 -26.09
CA LEU A 242 1.60 16.65 -26.35
C LEU A 242 2.54 17.38 -27.30
N SER A 243 2.03 18.06 -28.34
CA SER A 243 2.83 18.81 -29.32
C SER A 243 3.57 20.02 -28.75
N THR A 244 3.21 20.46 -27.55
CA THR A 244 3.95 21.49 -26.84
C THR A 244 5.28 20.97 -26.27
N PHE A 245 5.41 19.66 -26.05
CA PHE A 245 6.51 19.04 -25.33
C PHE A 245 7.22 17.95 -26.14
N LEU A 246 6.58 17.40 -27.17
CA LEU A 246 7.06 16.28 -27.97
C LEU A 246 6.94 16.59 -29.46
N SER A 247 7.90 16.08 -30.22
CA SER A 247 7.81 16.05 -31.68
C SER A 247 6.72 15.09 -32.16
N PRO A 248 6.25 15.21 -33.43
CA PRO A 248 5.26 14.27 -33.98
C PRO A 248 5.71 12.80 -33.92
N GLU A 249 7.01 12.53 -34.07
CA GLU A 249 7.58 11.18 -34.00
C GLU A 249 7.58 10.64 -32.57
N GLU A 250 7.88 11.49 -31.59
CA GLU A 250 7.80 11.12 -30.15
C GLU A 250 6.37 10.88 -29.73
N ILE A 251 5.39 11.66 -30.20
CA ILE A 251 3.96 11.44 -29.95
C ILE A 251 3.53 10.08 -30.51
N ALA A 252 3.87 9.76 -31.75
CA ALA A 252 3.55 8.48 -32.35
C ALA A 252 4.15 7.30 -31.57
N THR A 253 5.40 7.44 -31.11
CA THR A 253 6.10 6.45 -30.29
C THR A 253 5.42 6.32 -28.92
N PHE A 254 5.10 7.43 -28.28
CA PHE A 254 4.42 7.45 -26.96
C PHE A 254 3.05 6.74 -27.03
N ARG A 255 2.24 7.03 -28.07
CA ARG A 255 0.91 6.41 -28.29
C ARG A 255 0.95 4.89 -28.42
N THR A 256 2.06 4.33 -28.91
CA THR A 256 2.23 2.90 -29.15
C THR A 256 3.07 2.19 -28.08
N SER A 257 3.68 2.94 -27.17
CA SER A 257 4.65 2.40 -26.18
C SER A 257 4.00 1.64 -25.01
N GLY A 258 2.69 1.81 -24.78
CA GLY A 258 2.02 1.33 -23.56
C GLY A 258 2.43 2.09 -22.29
N THR A 259 3.15 3.21 -22.44
CA THR A 259 3.49 4.13 -21.35
C THR A 259 2.37 5.14 -21.14
N GLY A 260 2.10 5.53 -19.91
CA GLY A 260 1.05 6.52 -19.66
C GLY A 260 0.96 6.97 -18.21
N ILE A 261 0.06 7.91 -18.02
CA ILE A 261 -0.36 8.42 -16.70
C ILE A 261 -1.73 7.81 -16.41
N TYR A 262 -1.90 7.23 -15.24
CA TYR A 262 -3.14 6.54 -14.87
C TYR A 262 -3.72 7.11 -13.59
N SER A 263 -5.03 7.27 -13.54
CA SER A 263 -5.80 7.44 -12.33
C SER A 263 -6.26 6.07 -11.86
N ILE A 264 -5.84 5.67 -10.67
CA ILE A 264 -6.26 4.41 -10.05
C ILE A 264 -7.11 4.67 -8.80
N THR A 265 -8.02 3.75 -8.51
CA THR A 265 -8.64 3.64 -7.19
C THR A 265 -8.31 2.26 -6.64
N VAL A 266 -7.59 2.24 -5.52
CA VAL A 266 -7.11 1.00 -4.89
C VAL A 266 -7.86 0.78 -3.59
N TYR A 267 -8.40 -0.43 -3.44
CA TYR A 267 -8.93 -0.97 -2.22
C TYR A 267 -7.97 -1.97 -1.61
N ALA A 268 -7.79 -1.96 -0.29
CA ALA A 268 -7.09 -3.02 0.41
C ALA A 268 -7.55 -3.11 1.87
N GLU A 269 -7.41 -4.29 2.47
CA GLU A 269 -7.88 -4.61 3.81
C GLU A 269 -6.72 -4.81 4.78
N LYS A 270 -6.85 -4.27 5.99
CA LYS A 270 -6.04 -4.70 7.12
C LYS A 270 -6.51 -6.09 7.52
N PRO A 271 -5.67 -7.13 7.45
CA PRO A 271 -6.08 -8.48 7.81
C PRO A 271 -6.63 -8.50 9.23
N LEU A 272 -7.62 -9.36 9.47
CA LEU A 272 -7.93 -9.72 10.84
C LEU A 272 -6.65 -10.32 11.43
N MET A 273 -6.13 -9.72 12.49
CA MET A 273 -5.23 -10.46 13.37
C MET A 273 -6.07 -11.59 13.96
N THR A 274 -6.14 -12.71 13.24
CA THR A 274 -6.84 -13.88 13.72
C THR A 274 -6.03 -14.41 14.89
N ALA A 275 -6.54 -14.17 16.09
CA ALA A 275 -6.38 -15.13 17.15
C ALA A 275 -6.82 -16.48 16.58
N ILE A 276 -5.87 -17.32 16.18
CA ILE A 276 -6.21 -18.64 15.64
C ILE A 276 -6.55 -19.52 16.84
N SER A 277 -7.83 -19.51 17.20
CA SER A 277 -8.41 -20.59 17.98
C SER A 277 -8.51 -21.83 17.06
N THR A 278 -7.51 -22.70 17.10
CA THR A 278 -7.63 -24.07 16.67
C THR A 278 -7.51 -24.95 17.91
N ALA A 279 -8.58 -25.02 18.68
CA ALA A 279 -8.76 -26.16 19.57
C ALA A 279 -9.06 -27.40 18.71
N PRO A 280 -8.37 -28.53 18.90
CA PRO A 280 -8.83 -29.80 18.34
C PRO A 280 -10.11 -30.18 19.11
N ASN A 281 -11.23 -30.21 18.38
CA ASN A 281 -12.53 -30.75 18.82
C ASN A 281 -13.00 -30.44 20.24
N GLY A 282 -13.91 -29.49 20.33
CA GLY A 282 -15.01 -29.55 21.29
C GLY A 282 -14.72 -29.13 22.74
N SER A 283 -14.37 -27.86 22.96
CA SER A 283 -14.77 -27.15 24.17
C SER A 283 -14.70 -25.64 23.93
N LYS A 284 -15.77 -24.93 24.28
CA LYS A 284 -15.83 -23.47 24.29
C LYS A 284 -14.88 -22.99 25.41
N SER A 285 -13.76 -22.31 25.06
CA SER A 285 -13.03 -21.48 26.00
C SER A 285 -12.70 -20.14 25.34
N SER A 286 -12.86 -19.10 26.11
CA SER A 286 -12.86 -17.67 25.78
C SER A 286 -11.46 -17.05 25.63
N ASP A 287 -10.39 -17.82 25.40
CA ASP A 287 -9.02 -17.31 25.39
C ASP A 287 -8.43 -17.45 24.00
N ALA A 288 -8.69 -16.43 23.16
CA ALA A 288 -8.01 -16.28 21.90
C ALA A 288 -6.59 -15.77 22.14
N VAL A 289 -5.56 -16.55 21.79
CA VAL A 289 -4.15 -16.15 21.87
C VAL A 289 -3.87 -15.11 20.78
N GLU A 290 -3.60 -13.87 21.17
CA GLU A 290 -3.22 -12.81 20.25
C GLU A 290 -1.74 -12.95 19.88
N ILE A 291 -1.43 -13.04 18.57
CA ILE A 291 -0.08 -13.19 18.04
C ILE A 291 0.30 -11.92 17.27
N GLU A 292 1.19 -11.14 17.84
CA GLU A 292 1.82 -10.00 17.18
C GLU A 292 2.99 -10.45 16.31
N ILE A 293 3.08 -10.00 15.04
CA ILE A 293 4.24 -10.21 14.18
C ILE A 293 4.83 -8.85 13.81
N ARG A 294 6.14 -8.69 14.06
CA ARG A 294 6.88 -7.47 13.71
C ARG A 294 8.29 -7.75 13.22
N LEU A 295 8.90 -6.76 12.60
CA LEU A 295 10.33 -6.79 12.27
C LEU A 295 11.17 -6.86 13.54
N ALA A 296 12.25 -7.65 13.48
CA ALA A 296 13.23 -7.72 14.54
C ALA A 296 13.96 -6.37 14.69
N GLN A 297 14.28 -6.04 15.92
CA GLN A 297 15.14 -4.93 16.30
C GLN A 297 16.46 -5.47 16.91
N PRO A 298 17.55 -4.70 16.91
CA PRO A 298 18.80 -5.15 17.55
C PRO A 298 18.66 -5.58 19.01
N ALA A 299 17.70 -4.98 19.74
CA ALA A 299 17.39 -5.34 21.12
C ALA A 299 16.80 -6.75 21.27
N ASP A 300 16.26 -7.33 20.21
CA ASP A 300 15.66 -8.68 20.24
C ASP A 300 16.70 -9.80 20.12
N TYR A 301 17.97 -9.48 19.83
CA TYR A 301 19.00 -10.45 19.50
C TYR A 301 19.12 -11.58 20.52
N GLU A 302 19.25 -11.27 21.79
CA GLU A 302 19.39 -12.26 22.87
C GLU A 302 18.15 -13.17 22.98
N SER A 303 16.96 -12.60 22.81
CA SER A 303 15.71 -13.35 22.82
C SER A 303 15.61 -14.31 21.64
N VAL A 304 16.05 -13.88 20.44
CA VAL A 304 16.11 -14.72 19.24
C VAL A 304 17.13 -15.84 19.43
N VAL A 305 18.34 -15.56 19.93
CA VAL A 305 19.35 -16.55 20.24
C VAL A 305 18.80 -17.60 21.22
N SER A 306 18.11 -17.14 22.27
CA SER A 306 17.49 -18.05 23.26
C SER A 306 16.43 -18.96 22.63
N LEU A 307 15.55 -18.40 21.80
CA LEU A 307 14.54 -19.17 21.06
C LEU A 307 15.17 -20.22 20.16
N LEU A 308 16.16 -19.84 19.33
CA LEU A 308 16.81 -20.74 18.38
C LEU A 308 17.52 -21.89 19.12
N LYS A 309 18.24 -21.59 20.19
CA LYS A 309 18.89 -22.61 21.05
C LYS A 309 17.89 -23.58 21.67
N SER A 310 16.71 -23.09 22.08
CA SER A 310 15.68 -23.94 22.69
C SER A 310 15.09 -24.97 21.72
N VAL A 311 15.20 -24.73 20.41
CA VAL A 311 14.75 -25.65 19.35
C VAL A 311 15.89 -26.31 18.60
N GLY A 312 17.15 -26.16 19.05
CA GLY A 312 18.33 -26.80 18.50
C GLY A 312 18.80 -26.25 17.15
N LEU A 313 18.51 -24.97 16.87
CA LEU A 313 18.99 -24.30 15.65
C LEU A 313 20.31 -23.56 15.88
N PRO A 314 21.20 -23.48 14.88
CA PRO A 314 22.47 -22.78 14.97
C PRO A 314 22.29 -21.27 15.18
N THR A 315 23.19 -20.67 15.92
CA THR A 315 23.18 -19.23 16.25
C THR A 315 24.53 -18.55 16.02
N GLU A 316 25.55 -19.31 15.63
CA GLU A 316 26.93 -18.86 15.55
C GLU A 316 27.16 -17.82 14.46
N ASP A 317 26.39 -17.91 13.38
CA ASP A 317 26.43 -17.01 12.22
C ASP A 317 25.34 -15.93 12.25
N LEU A 318 24.66 -15.75 13.38
CA LEU A 318 23.53 -14.83 13.48
C LEU A 318 24.02 -13.37 13.57
N ASN A 319 23.58 -12.53 12.62
CA ASN A 319 23.89 -11.10 12.66
C ASN A 319 23.17 -10.39 13.81
N VAL A 320 23.91 -9.65 14.64
CA VAL A 320 23.36 -8.92 15.81
C VAL A 320 22.26 -7.91 15.42
N LYS A 321 22.29 -7.38 14.19
CA LYS A 321 21.27 -6.45 13.69
C LYS A 321 19.99 -7.15 13.24
N LEU A 322 19.99 -8.49 13.13
CA LEU A 322 18.87 -9.29 12.63
C LEU A 322 18.21 -8.72 11.38
N PRO A 323 18.98 -8.39 10.32
CA PRO A 323 18.40 -7.86 9.10
C PRO A 323 17.46 -8.92 8.49
N ASP A 324 16.32 -8.47 7.97
CA ASP A 324 15.33 -9.35 7.34
C ASP A 324 14.84 -10.50 8.23
N PHE A 325 14.58 -10.21 9.50
CA PHE A 325 13.94 -11.12 10.45
C PHE A 325 12.55 -10.63 10.83
N LEU A 326 11.58 -11.56 10.86
CA LEU A 326 10.28 -11.39 11.47
C LEU A 326 10.16 -12.21 12.76
N LEU A 327 9.55 -11.61 13.77
CA LEU A 327 9.36 -12.18 15.09
C LEU A 327 7.88 -12.22 15.44
N ALA A 328 7.44 -13.32 16.04
CA ALA A 328 6.09 -13.50 16.57
C ALA A 328 6.09 -13.45 18.09
N PHE A 329 5.21 -12.65 18.67
CA PHE A 329 5.05 -12.48 20.12
C PHE A 329 3.64 -12.86 20.57
N VAL A 330 3.54 -13.36 21.79
CA VAL A 330 2.30 -13.56 22.56
C VAL A 330 2.55 -12.98 23.94
N ASP A 331 1.70 -12.03 24.37
CA ASP A 331 1.85 -11.33 25.64
C ASP A 331 3.31 -10.84 25.88
N GLU A 332 3.85 -10.14 24.91
CA GLU A 332 5.24 -9.64 24.86
C GLU A 332 6.34 -10.72 24.88
N LYS A 333 5.98 -12.00 24.96
CA LYS A 333 6.91 -13.11 24.91
C LYS A 333 7.21 -13.52 23.47
N LEU A 334 8.49 -13.60 23.08
CA LEU A 334 8.90 -14.11 21.78
C LEU A 334 8.57 -15.61 21.67
N VAL A 335 7.70 -15.98 20.72
CA VAL A 335 7.24 -17.35 20.51
C VAL A 335 7.61 -17.91 19.13
N GLY A 336 8.05 -17.07 18.19
CA GLY A 336 8.45 -17.52 16.86
C GLY A 336 9.39 -16.55 16.14
N SER A 337 10.20 -17.07 15.24
CA SER A 337 11.12 -16.30 14.40
C SER A 337 11.22 -16.89 12.99
N ALA A 338 11.55 -16.06 12.01
CA ALA A 338 12.06 -16.46 10.70
C ALA A 338 12.96 -15.34 10.16
N GLY A 339 14.01 -15.72 9.43
CA GLY A 339 14.93 -14.77 8.81
C GLY A 339 15.29 -15.15 7.38
N VAL A 340 15.73 -14.19 6.58
CA VAL A 340 16.30 -14.41 5.24
C VAL A 340 17.62 -13.68 5.10
N GLU A 341 18.64 -14.37 4.63
CA GLU A 341 19.86 -13.75 4.13
C GLU A 341 19.67 -13.44 2.64
N VAL A 342 19.63 -12.15 2.30
CA VAL A 342 19.42 -11.68 0.93
C VAL A 342 20.75 -11.55 0.19
N ASN A 343 20.90 -12.25 -0.94
CA ASN A 343 22.08 -12.23 -1.79
C ASN A 343 21.66 -11.99 -3.25
N GLY A 344 21.54 -10.72 -3.64
CA GLY A 344 21.08 -10.34 -4.98
C GLY A 344 19.65 -10.81 -5.24
N THR A 345 19.46 -11.70 -6.21
CA THR A 345 18.13 -12.23 -6.59
C THR A 345 17.74 -13.54 -5.89
N VAL A 346 18.60 -14.05 -5.01
CA VAL A 346 18.34 -15.27 -4.22
C VAL A 346 18.41 -14.96 -2.73
N GLY A 347 17.65 -15.70 -1.92
CA GLY A 347 17.64 -15.57 -0.47
C GLY A 347 17.75 -16.92 0.22
N LEU A 348 18.46 -16.97 1.35
CA LEU A 348 18.52 -18.15 2.22
C LEU A 348 17.57 -17.97 3.39
N LEU A 349 16.45 -18.69 3.38
CA LEU A 349 15.50 -18.74 4.51
C LEU A 349 16.13 -19.54 5.65
N ARG A 350 16.16 -18.93 6.83
CA ARG A 350 16.83 -19.47 8.01
C ARG A 350 16.07 -19.17 9.30
N SER A 351 16.50 -19.77 10.40
CA SER A 351 16.03 -19.45 11.76
C SER A 351 14.51 -19.52 11.92
N VAL A 352 13.86 -20.42 11.15
CA VAL A 352 12.42 -20.64 11.27
C VAL A 352 12.16 -21.49 12.51
N ALA A 353 11.72 -20.83 13.58
CA ALA A 353 11.52 -21.44 14.87
C ALA A 353 10.16 -21.05 15.45
N VAL A 354 9.51 -21.97 16.17
CA VAL A 354 8.32 -21.70 16.99
C VAL A 354 8.44 -22.49 18.28
N GLN A 355 8.21 -21.82 19.42
CA GLN A 355 8.16 -22.48 20.73
C GLN A 355 7.16 -23.63 20.73
N GLU A 356 7.44 -24.69 21.46
CA GLU A 356 6.68 -25.94 21.44
C GLU A 356 5.20 -25.75 21.76
N ASP A 357 4.90 -24.97 22.79
CA ASP A 357 3.55 -24.68 23.23
C ASP A 357 2.72 -23.90 22.19
N PHE A 358 3.41 -23.22 21.25
CA PHE A 358 2.80 -22.42 20.19
C PHE A 358 2.86 -23.09 18.79
N ARG A 359 3.32 -24.34 18.71
CA ARG A 359 3.21 -25.14 17.49
C ARG A 359 1.72 -25.37 17.16
N ASN A 360 1.39 -25.50 15.87
CA ASN A 360 0.02 -25.64 15.34
C ASN A 360 -0.81 -24.34 15.28
N TYR A 361 -0.31 -23.21 15.81
CA TYR A 361 -0.93 -21.90 15.61
C TYR A 361 -0.60 -21.25 14.24
N LYS A 362 -0.06 -22.03 13.29
CA LYS A 362 0.36 -21.59 11.94
C LYS A 362 1.37 -20.43 11.92
N ILE A 363 2.06 -20.17 13.03
CA ILE A 363 3.02 -19.07 13.19
C ILE A 363 4.14 -19.17 12.15
N ALA A 364 4.77 -20.34 12.00
CA ALA A 364 5.87 -20.51 11.06
C ALA A 364 5.45 -20.23 9.61
N GLY A 365 4.28 -20.71 9.19
CA GLY A 365 3.76 -20.48 7.82
C GLY A 365 3.50 -19.00 7.56
N ARG A 366 2.98 -18.28 8.55
CA ARG A 366 2.73 -16.84 8.46
C ARG A 366 4.04 -16.05 8.39
N LEU A 367 4.98 -16.31 9.29
CA LEU A 367 6.31 -15.69 9.29
C LEU A 367 7.03 -15.88 7.95
N VAL A 368 7.04 -17.12 7.42
CA VAL A 368 7.69 -17.45 6.13
C VAL A 368 6.99 -16.76 4.96
N ASN A 369 5.66 -16.71 4.95
CA ASN A 369 4.92 -16.05 3.87
C ASN A 369 5.15 -14.53 3.87
N ASP A 370 5.02 -13.90 5.04
CA ASP A 370 5.20 -12.45 5.17
C ASP A 370 6.63 -12.04 4.84
N LEU A 371 7.62 -12.81 5.30
CA LEU A 371 9.03 -12.59 5.00
C LEU A 371 9.34 -12.82 3.51
N SER A 372 8.75 -13.84 2.88
CA SER A 372 8.88 -14.09 1.44
C SER A 372 8.37 -12.90 0.62
N ASN A 373 7.24 -12.32 1.02
CA ASN A 373 6.69 -11.12 0.38
C ASN A 373 7.64 -9.91 0.54
N GLN A 374 8.19 -9.70 1.74
CA GLN A 374 9.13 -8.59 1.99
C GLN A 374 10.40 -8.69 1.15
N VAL A 375 11.04 -9.87 1.11
CA VAL A 375 12.30 -10.02 0.36
C VAL A 375 12.08 -10.05 -1.16
N ARG A 376 10.91 -10.50 -1.63
CA ARG A 376 10.53 -10.39 -3.04
C ARG A 376 10.53 -8.92 -3.51
N LEU A 377 10.09 -8.01 -2.66
CA LEU A 377 10.10 -6.57 -2.93
C LEU A 377 11.51 -5.98 -2.95
N LYS A 378 12.48 -6.65 -2.32
CA LYS A 378 13.91 -6.33 -2.44
C LYS A 378 14.57 -6.93 -3.69
N GLY A 379 13.77 -7.58 -4.57
CA GLY A 379 14.23 -8.18 -5.82
C GLY A 379 14.62 -9.64 -5.72
N VAL A 380 14.38 -10.29 -4.57
CA VAL A 380 14.61 -11.75 -4.42
C VAL A 380 13.54 -12.48 -5.24
N LYS A 381 13.99 -13.43 -6.06
CA LYS A 381 13.17 -14.25 -6.95
C LYS A 381 12.98 -15.67 -6.47
N GLU A 382 14.01 -16.21 -5.81
CA GLU A 382 14.01 -17.58 -5.29
C GLU A 382 14.48 -17.59 -3.83
N LEU A 383 13.79 -18.37 -3.01
CA LEU A 383 14.21 -18.69 -1.65
C LEU A 383 14.74 -20.11 -1.59
N TYR A 384 15.89 -20.26 -0.96
CA TYR A 384 16.50 -21.52 -0.60
C TYR A 384 16.41 -21.74 0.90
N LEU A 385 16.39 -22.98 1.35
CA LEU A 385 16.51 -23.35 2.76
C LEU A 385 17.27 -24.65 2.89
N ILE A 386 17.81 -24.89 4.08
CA ILE A 386 18.51 -26.12 4.46
C ILE A 386 17.83 -26.67 5.70
N THR A 387 17.41 -27.92 5.67
CA THR A 387 16.73 -28.55 6.80
C THR A 387 17.16 -30.00 7.00
N THR A 388 17.16 -30.45 8.26
CA THR A 388 17.42 -31.87 8.61
C THR A 388 16.14 -32.60 8.97
N THR A 389 15.06 -31.91 9.31
CA THR A 389 13.86 -32.52 9.93
C THR A 389 12.54 -31.97 9.43
N ALA A 390 12.54 -30.84 8.68
CA ALA A 390 11.32 -30.13 8.34
C ALA A 390 10.98 -30.14 6.82
N ASP A 391 11.64 -31.01 6.04
CA ASP A 391 11.45 -31.11 4.59
C ASP A 391 9.97 -31.34 4.20
N GLY A 392 9.30 -32.28 4.86
CA GLY A 392 7.87 -32.53 4.62
C GLY A 392 6.94 -31.34 5.00
N TYR A 393 7.36 -30.46 5.92
CA TYR A 393 6.64 -29.25 6.20
C TYR A 393 6.79 -28.24 5.06
N PHE A 394 8.02 -28.02 4.59
CA PHE A 394 8.31 -27.06 3.53
C PHE A 394 7.79 -27.52 2.16
N GLU A 395 7.73 -28.84 1.88
CA GLU A 395 7.04 -29.36 0.70
C GLU A 395 5.57 -28.91 0.64
N LYS A 396 4.85 -28.96 1.78
CA LYS A 396 3.46 -28.46 1.87
C LYS A 396 3.36 -26.95 1.72
N GLN A 397 4.45 -26.20 1.91
CA GLN A 397 4.54 -24.76 1.68
C GLN A 397 4.97 -24.43 0.23
N GLY A 398 5.11 -25.43 -0.64
CA GLY A 398 5.47 -25.27 -2.05
C GLY A 398 6.96 -25.14 -2.32
N TYR A 399 7.80 -25.62 -1.41
CA TYR A 399 9.24 -25.78 -1.66
C TYR A 399 9.53 -27.12 -2.30
N GLU A 400 10.49 -27.14 -3.21
CA GLU A 400 10.95 -28.33 -3.94
C GLU A 400 12.38 -28.69 -3.52
N ARG A 401 12.70 -29.98 -3.45
CA ARG A 401 14.06 -30.44 -3.15
C ARG A 401 15.01 -30.12 -4.30
N VAL A 402 16.22 -29.72 -3.96
CA VAL A 402 17.28 -29.37 -4.93
C VAL A 402 18.56 -30.15 -4.61
N GLU A 403 19.21 -30.65 -5.67
CA GLU A 403 20.52 -31.23 -5.56
C GLU A 403 21.55 -30.19 -5.10
N ARG A 404 22.45 -30.60 -4.19
CA ARG A 404 23.48 -29.70 -3.63
C ARG A 404 24.35 -29.04 -4.71
N ALA A 405 24.62 -29.74 -5.82
CA ALA A 405 25.37 -29.18 -6.94
C ALA A 405 24.64 -28.15 -7.79
N ALA A 406 23.30 -28.03 -7.65
CA ALA A 406 22.47 -27.10 -8.39
C ALA A 406 22.17 -25.80 -7.60
N VAL A 407 22.76 -25.66 -6.41
CA VAL A 407 22.55 -24.47 -5.56
C VAL A 407 23.39 -23.31 -6.09
N PRO A 408 22.83 -22.08 -6.18
CA PRO A 408 23.57 -20.88 -6.57
C PRO A 408 24.81 -20.65 -5.69
N THR A 409 25.85 -20.06 -6.29
CA THR A 409 27.13 -19.80 -5.60
C THR A 409 26.94 -18.94 -4.35
N GLU A 410 26.03 -17.97 -4.40
CA GLU A 410 25.70 -17.05 -3.32
C GLU A 410 25.17 -17.78 -2.08
N ILE A 411 24.37 -18.83 -2.30
CA ILE A 411 23.85 -19.69 -1.22
C ILE A 411 24.93 -20.68 -0.77
N ALA A 412 25.67 -21.25 -1.71
CA ALA A 412 26.71 -22.22 -1.42
C ALA A 412 27.88 -21.65 -0.56
N GLN A 413 28.10 -20.33 -0.63
CA GLN A 413 29.12 -19.62 0.15
C GLN A 413 28.64 -19.21 1.55
N SER A 414 27.34 -19.36 1.88
CA SER A 414 26.85 -19.04 3.21
C SER A 414 27.45 -19.98 4.27
N GLU A 415 27.63 -19.49 5.51
CA GLU A 415 28.16 -20.31 6.61
C GLU A 415 27.26 -21.50 6.93
N GLN A 416 25.94 -21.33 6.78
CA GLN A 416 24.99 -22.43 6.97
C GLN A 416 25.21 -23.58 5.98
N PHE A 417 25.47 -23.24 4.71
CA PHE A 417 25.70 -24.25 3.68
C PHE A 417 27.06 -24.87 3.78
N SER A 418 28.09 -24.08 4.06
CA SER A 418 29.51 -24.50 4.00
C SER A 418 29.98 -25.23 5.25
N SER A 419 29.47 -24.86 6.45
CA SER A 419 30.04 -25.35 7.72
C SER A 419 29.02 -25.75 8.80
N LEU A 420 27.85 -25.09 8.90
CA LEU A 420 26.95 -25.32 10.01
C LEU A 420 25.95 -26.46 9.80
N CYS A 421 25.53 -26.70 8.56
CA CYS A 421 24.57 -27.75 8.24
C CYS A 421 25.30 -29.04 7.77
N PRO A 422 24.91 -30.22 8.28
CA PRO A 422 25.52 -31.48 7.85
C PRO A 422 25.31 -31.74 6.36
N SER A 423 26.21 -32.47 5.72
CA SER A 423 26.14 -32.84 4.30
C SER A 423 24.89 -33.66 3.94
N SER A 424 24.26 -34.28 4.93
CA SER A 424 23.01 -35.05 4.80
C SER A 424 21.75 -34.17 4.85
N ALA A 425 21.87 -32.87 5.13
CA ALA A 425 20.71 -31.96 5.17
C ALA A 425 20.09 -31.80 3.79
N VAL A 426 18.77 -31.76 3.76
CA VAL A 426 17.96 -31.53 2.55
C VAL A 426 17.97 -30.06 2.22
N ILE A 427 18.25 -29.75 0.95
CA ILE A 427 18.17 -28.39 0.42
C ILE A 427 16.88 -28.27 -0.35
N MET A 428 16.16 -27.17 -0.14
CA MET A 428 14.90 -26.93 -0.83
C MET A 428 14.88 -25.51 -1.37
N LYS A 429 14.12 -25.30 -2.46
CA LYS A 429 13.90 -23.98 -3.06
C LYS A 429 12.43 -23.72 -3.35
N LYS A 430 12.08 -22.45 -3.43
CA LYS A 430 10.77 -21.98 -3.89
C LYS A 430 10.95 -20.70 -4.70
N SER A 431 10.32 -20.62 -5.88
CA SER A 431 10.18 -19.36 -6.59
C SER A 431 9.14 -18.51 -5.89
N ILE A 432 9.48 -17.24 -5.62
CA ILE A 432 8.58 -16.25 -5.02
C ILE A 432 8.24 -15.12 -5.99
N GLU A 433 8.60 -15.26 -7.28
CA GLU A 433 8.12 -14.38 -8.34
C GLU A 433 6.60 -14.55 -8.51
N LYS A 434 5.87 -13.45 -8.67
CA LYS A 434 4.46 -13.56 -9.10
C LYS A 434 4.43 -14.15 -10.51
N PRO A 435 3.53 -15.09 -10.80
CA PRO A 435 3.37 -15.60 -12.15
C PRO A 435 3.04 -14.43 -13.08
N LYS A 436 3.80 -14.28 -14.16
CA LYS A 436 3.46 -13.33 -15.23
C LYS A 436 2.14 -13.78 -15.83
N ILE A 437 1.06 -13.04 -15.58
CA ILE A 437 -0.23 -13.27 -16.23
C ILE A 437 0.00 -13.00 -17.72
N LYS A 438 -0.10 -14.03 -18.56
CA LYS A 438 -0.03 -13.86 -20.01
C LYS A 438 -1.32 -13.20 -20.45
N LEU A 439 -1.23 -12.21 -21.35
CA LEU A 439 -2.41 -11.56 -21.96
C LEU A 439 -3.39 -12.59 -22.56
N SER A 440 -2.89 -13.75 -23.02
CA SER A 440 -3.70 -14.86 -23.53
C SER A 440 -4.67 -15.48 -22.50
N ASP A 441 -4.41 -15.32 -21.21
CA ASP A 441 -5.23 -15.91 -20.16
C ASP A 441 -6.41 -15.00 -19.79
N LEU A 442 -6.35 -13.73 -20.19
CA LEU A 442 -7.44 -12.75 -20.03
C LEU A 442 -8.48 -12.82 -21.16
N GLU A 443 -8.12 -13.31 -22.34
CA GLU A 443 -9.04 -13.46 -23.46
C GLU A 443 -10.07 -14.57 -23.27
N GLN A 444 -9.77 -15.58 -22.44
CA GLN A 444 -10.72 -16.68 -22.15
C GLN A 444 -11.85 -16.29 -21.20
N VAL A 445 -11.71 -15.21 -20.43
CA VAL A 445 -12.75 -14.74 -19.48
C VAL A 445 -13.77 -13.84 -20.18
N SER A 446 -13.43 -13.21 -21.30
CA SER A 446 -14.35 -12.34 -22.07
C SER A 446 -15.31 -13.08 -23.01
N ALA A 447 -15.08 -14.37 -23.26
CA ALA A 447 -15.90 -15.16 -24.17
C ALA A 447 -17.24 -15.67 -23.56
N CYS A 448 -17.46 -15.49 -22.27
CA CYS A 448 -18.69 -15.93 -21.60
C CYS A 448 -19.81 -14.88 -21.53
N CYS A 449 -19.59 -13.67 -21.99
CA CYS A 449 -20.62 -12.62 -22.00
C CYS A 449 -20.90 -12.11 -23.43
N THR A 450 -21.46 -12.97 -24.29
CA THR A 450 -22.16 -12.50 -25.49
C THR A 450 -23.66 -12.39 -25.19
N PRO A 451 -24.36 -11.35 -25.69
CA PRO A 451 -25.74 -11.03 -25.32
C PRO A 451 -26.83 -12.03 -25.74
N ASN A 452 -26.49 -13.25 -26.16
CA ASN A 452 -27.44 -14.20 -26.74
C ASN A 452 -27.40 -15.64 -26.17
N SER A 453 -26.74 -15.89 -25.04
CA SER A 453 -26.89 -17.17 -24.34
C SER A 453 -27.60 -16.95 -23.01
N GLY A 454 -28.90 -17.27 -22.97
CA GLY A 454 -29.71 -17.30 -21.75
C GLY A 454 -29.11 -18.29 -20.76
N CYS A 455 -28.51 -17.78 -19.70
CA CYS A 455 -28.30 -18.45 -18.44
C CYS A 455 -28.74 -17.50 -17.34
N CYS A 456 -29.78 -17.91 -16.64
CA CYS A 456 -30.29 -17.30 -15.42
C CYS A 456 -29.26 -17.27 -14.29
#